data_4d3ecd213b3109b07733722149a8f485
#
_entry.id   4d3ecd213b3109b07733722149a8f485
#
_cell.length_a   1.000
_cell.length_b   1.000
_cell.length_c   1.000
_cell.angle_alpha   90.00
_cell.angle_beta   90.00
_cell.angle_gamma   90.00
#
_symmetry.space_group_name_H-M   'P 1'
#
loop_
_entity.id
_entity.type
_entity.pdbx_description
1 polymer ?
#
loop_
_entity_poly.entity_id
_entity_poly.type
_entity_poly.pdbx_seq_one_letter_code
_entity_poly.pdbx_strand_id
1 'polypeptide(L)'
;MDYKQRLQACLNRVICDPDFSPAELDHWFCPDYVQLVDDQRLDRAAFEQHLLALRQSLARCEIRFVSLLAEGNRVHSLHRVRAWRHDGARLECKVSALFTFQGERLSHTDELTCLLAGEPTDRDLGSRLTAPSVPASSD
;
A
#
# COMPACT_ATOMS: atom_id res chain seq x y z
N MET A 1 16.16 14.15 -8.63
CA MET A 1 15.72 12.95 -7.85
C MET A 1 15.09 11.95 -8.77
N ASP A 2 15.46 10.71 -8.65
CA ASP A 2 14.81 9.62 -9.39
C ASP A 2 13.60 9.15 -8.60
N TYR A 3 12.44 9.69 -8.94
CA TYR A 3 11.21 9.38 -8.21
C TYR A 3 10.74 7.93 -8.40
N LYS A 4 11.10 7.30 -9.52
CA LYS A 4 10.76 5.88 -9.72
C LYS A 4 11.51 5.01 -8.74
N GLN A 5 12.80 5.25 -8.56
CA GLN A 5 13.60 4.53 -7.57
C GLN A 5 13.12 4.83 -6.15
N ARG A 6 12.81 6.11 -5.88
CA ARG A 6 12.32 6.51 -4.56
C ARG A 6 11.02 5.81 -4.21
N LEU A 7 10.11 5.71 -5.17
CA LEU A 7 8.84 5.03 -4.96
C LEU A 7 9.04 3.55 -4.67
N GLN A 8 9.88 2.87 -5.46
CA GLN A 8 10.16 1.46 -5.23
C GLN A 8 10.75 1.23 -3.85
N ALA A 9 11.71 2.05 -3.45
CA ALA A 9 12.32 1.94 -2.13
C ALA A 9 11.28 2.17 -1.03
N CYS A 10 10.41 3.15 -1.20
CA CYS A 10 9.36 3.47 -0.24
C CYS A 10 8.40 2.28 -0.07
N LEU A 11 7.84 1.79 -1.16
CA LEU A 11 6.84 0.73 -1.06
C LEU A 11 7.45 -0.57 -0.53
N ASN A 12 8.64 -0.92 -0.96
CA ASN A 12 9.31 -2.12 -0.45
C ASN A 12 9.60 -2.00 1.05
N ARG A 13 10.08 -0.85 1.50
CA ARG A 13 10.40 -0.64 2.91
C ARG A 13 9.15 -0.60 3.77
N VAL A 14 8.18 0.21 3.37
CA VAL A 14 7.01 0.52 4.20
C VAL A 14 6.04 -0.65 4.25
N ILE A 15 5.86 -1.36 3.15
CA ILE A 15 4.85 -2.42 3.08
C ILE A 15 5.44 -3.80 3.34
N CYS A 16 6.63 -4.08 2.80
CA CYS A 16 7.14 -5.45 2.74
C CYS A 16 8.27 -5.76 3.70
N ASP A 17 9.07 -4.75 4.10
CA ASP A 17 10.24 -5.01 4.91
C ASP A 17 9.82 -5.26 6.37
N PRO A 18 10.14 -6.44 6.93
CA PRO A 18 9.77 -6.73 8.32
C PRO A 18 10.48 -5.82 9.33
N ASP A 19 11.60 -5.22 8.96
CA ASP A 19 12.37 -4.33 9.85
C ASP A 19 11.84 -2.91 9.89
N PHE A 20 10.80 -2.59 9.12
CA PHE A 20 10.22 -1.25 9.11
C PHE A 20 9.65 -0.89 10.49
N SER A 21 9.93 0.35 10.93
CA SER A 21 9.39 0.90 12.17
C SER A 21 8.45 2.05 11.84
N PRO A 22 7.32 2.19 12.57
CA PRO A 22 6.41 3.33 12.37
C PRO A 22 7.09 4.70 12.50
N ALA A 23 8.20 4.77 13.23
CA ALA A 23 8.97 6.02 13.36
C ALA A 23 9.52 6.48 11.99
N GLU A 24 9.63 5.58 11.00
CA GLU A 24 10.13 5.93 9.67
C GLU A 24 9.08 6.61 8.79
N LEU A 25 7.81 6.64 9.21
CA LEU A 25 6.75 7.16 8.34
C LEU A 25 6.99 8.60 7.91
N ASP A 26 7.52 9.44 8.80
CA ASP A 26 7.80 10.84 8.45
C ASP A 26 8.95 10.99 7.46
N HIS A 27 9.76 9.96 7.30
CA HIS A 27 10.82 9.95 6.29
C HIS A 27 10.25 9.76 4.88
N TRP A 28 9.13 9.04 4.76
CA TRP A 28 8.55 8.65 3.47
C TRP A 28 7.33 9.46 3.09
N PHE A 29 6.55 9.92 4.08
CA PHE A 29 5.25 10.56 3.84
C PHE A 29 5.18 11.94 4.46
N CYS A 30 4.55 12.88 3.73
CA CYS A 30 4.28 14.21 4.29
C CYS A 30 3.34 14.11 5.49
N PRO A 31 3.42 15.06 6.43
CA PRO A 31 2.49 15.06 7.57
C PRO A 31 1.02 15.13 7.17
N ASP A 32 0.74 15.77 6.04
CA ASP A 32 -0.62 15.94 5.51
C ASP A 32 -0.91 14.99 4.34
N TYR A 33 -0.21 13.87 4.28
CA TYR A 33 -0.40 12.86 3.24
C TYR A 33 -1.84 12.39 3.16
N VAL A 34 -2.34 12.23 1.94
CA VAL A 34 -3.68 11.72 1.65
C VAL A 34 -3.58 10.55 0.69
N GLN A 35 -4.32 9.50 0.97
CA GLN A 35 -4.42 8.35 0.10
C GLN A 35 -5.88 8.14 -0.30
N LEU A 36 -6.11 8.06 -1.61
CA LEU A 36 -7.39 7.62 -2.16
C LEU A 36 -7.22 6.16 -2.57
N VAL A 37 -8.06 5.29 -2.03
CA VAL A 37 -8.03 3.86 -2.34
C VAL A 37 -9.42 3.46 -2.76
N ASP A 38 -9.60 3.12 -4.04
CA ASP A 38 -10.89 2.72 -4.59
C ASP A 38 -12.01 3.72 -4.19
N ASP A 39 -11.69 5.02 -4.30
CA ASP A 39 -12.56 6.15 -3.97
C ASP A 39 -12.78 6.39 -2.47
N GLN A 40 -12.12 5.65 -1.60
CA GLN A 40 -12.11 5.96 -0.17
C GLN A 40 -10.94 6.86 0.16
N ARG A 41 -11.21 7.93 0.91
CA ARG A 41 -10.17 8.88 1.29
C ARG A 41 -9.66 8.57 2.68
N LEU A 42 -8.34 8.38 2.77
CA LEU A 42 -7.63 8.21 4.04
C LEU A 42 -6.74 9.42 4.26
N ASP A 43 -6.90 10.10 5.39
CA ASP A 43 -5.91 11.09 5.82
C ASP A 43 -4.69 10.38 6.40
N ARG A 44 -3.68 11.15 6.81
CA ARG A 44 -2.44 10.57 7.31
C ARG A 44 -2.67 9.62 8.49
N ALA A 45 -3.53 9.99 9.44
CA ALA A 45 -3.79 9.16 10.62
C ALA A 45 -4.50 7.86 10.24
N ALA A 46 -5.51 7.93 9.38
CA ALA A 46 -6.21 6.74 8.90
C ALA A 46 -5.29 5.85 8.08
N PHE A 47 -4.42 6.45 7.26
CA PHE A 47 -3.43 5.70 6.49
C PHE A 47 -2.47 4.93 7.40
N GLU A 48 -2.00 5.55 8.48
CA GLU A 48 -1.13 4.86 9.43
C GLU A 48 -1.83 3.66 10.06
N GLN A 49 -3.08 3.82 10.48
CA GLN A 49 -3.85 2.72 11.05
C GLN A 49 -4.02 1.58 10.04
N HIS A 50 -4.35 1.93 8.81
CA HIS A 50 -4.49 0.96 7.74
C HIS A 50 -3.18 0.19 7.52
N LEU A 51 -2.07 0.92 7.41
CA LEU A 51 -0.77 0.31 7.15
C LEU A 51 -0.37 -0.65 8.27
N LEU A 52 -0.52 -0.23 9.52
CA LEU A 52 -0.13 -1.07 10.65
C LEU A 52 -1.03 -2.31 10.76
N ALA A 53 -2.32 -2.16 10.52
CA ALA A 53 -3.24 -3.29 10.51
C ALA A 53 -2.89 -4.27 9.38
N LEU A 54 -2.57 -3.76 8.20
CA LEU A 54 -2.16 -4.59 7.08
C LEU A 54 -0.91 -5.37 7.41
N ARG A 55 0.11 -4.72 7.95
CA ARG A 55 1.37 -5.36 8.29
C ARG A 55 1.18 -6.47 9.35
N GLN A 56 0.30 -6.24 10.31
CA GLN A 56 -0.01 -7.26 11.32
C GLN A 56 -0.72 -8.47 10.75
N SER A 57 -1.51 -8.27 9.71
CA SER A 57 -2.31 -9.35 9.11
C SER A 57 -1.49 -10.26 8.19
N LEU A 58 -0.30 -9.84 7.80
CA LEU A 58 0.51 -10.55 6.82
C LEU A 58 1.78 -11.09 7.44
N ALA A 59 2.11 -12.34 7.12
CA ALA A 59 3.39 -12.94 7.51
C ALA A 59 4.50 -12.54 6.54
N ARG A 60 4.14 -12.29 5.27
CA ARG A 60 5.12 -11.98 4.22
C ARG A 60 4.43 -11.21 3.10
N CYS A 61 5.17 -10.32 2.46
CA CYS A 61 4.67 -9.53 1.33
C CYS A 61 5.78 -9.28 0.32
N GLU A 62 5.44 -9.34 -0.95
CA GLU A 62 6.35 -9.04 -2.06
C GLU A 62 5.65 -8.13 -3.05
N ILE A 63 6.39 -7.19 -3.62
CA ILE A 63 5.88 -6.30 -4.66
C ILE A 63 6.69 -6.51 -5.91
N ARG A 64 5.99 -6.72 -7.04
CA ARG A 64 6.60 -6.78 -8.35
C ARG A 64 6.11 -5.59 -9.17
N PHE A 65 7.04 -4.71 -9.54
CA PHE A 65 6.72 -3.55 -10.36
C PHE A 65 6.69 -3.96 -11.82
N VAL A 66 5.51 -3.85 -12.44
CA VAL A 66 5.30 -4.21 -13.83
C VAL A 66 5.68 -3.05 -14.73
N SER A 67 5.29 -1.83 -14.36
CA SER A 67 5.54 -0.62 -15.13
C SER A 67 5.65 0.58 -14.22
N LEU A 68 6.61 1.45 -14.47
CA LEU A 68 6.79 2.70 -13.77
C LEU A 68 6.98 3.81 -14.79
N LEU A 69 6.14 4.83 -14.71
CA LEU A 69 6.24 6.02 -15.56
C LEU A 69 6.27 7.25 -14.66
N ALA A 70 7.17 8.16 -14.96
CA ALA A 70 7.32 9.38 -14.16
C ALA A 70 7.24 10.61 -15.04
N GLU A 71 6.57 11.64 -14.53
CA GLU A 71 6.53 12.96 -15.14
C GLU A 71 6.62 13.99 -14.03
N GLY A 72 7.72 14.74 -13.98
CA GLY A 72 7.96 15.67 -12.88
C GLY A 72 7.98 14.95 -11.55
N ASN A 73 7.17 15.41 -10.61
CA ASN A 73 7.07 14.83 -9.27
C ASN A 73 5.99 13.76 -9.16
N ARG A 74 5.48 13.25 -10.27
CA ARG A 74 4.40 12.26 -10.28
C ARG A 74 4.92 10.96 -10.88
N VAL A 75 4.55 9.85 -10.25
CA VAL A 75 4.89 8.51 -10.72
C VAL A 75 3.63 7.68 -10.82
N HIS A 76 3.39 7.07 -11.95
CA HIS A 76 2.38 6.03 -12.08
C HIS A 76 3.06 4.68 -11.97
N SER A 77 2.52 3.80 -11.14
CA SER A 77 3.00 2.44 -10.98
C SER A 77 1.89 1.46 -11.28
N LEU A 78 2.22 0.47 -12.09
CA LEU A 78 1.42 -0.74 -12.22
C LEU A 78 2.23 -1.84 -11.56
N HIS A 79 1.72 -2.39 -10.45
CA HIS A 79 2.47 -3.39 -9.71
C HIS A 79 1.56 -4.47 -9.18
N ARG A 80 2.15 -5.60 -8.84
CA ARG A 80 1.47 -6.72 -8.20
C ARG A 80 1.99 -6.90 -6.80
N VAL A 81 1.06 -7.12 -5.87
CA VAL A 81 1.37 -7.42 -4.47
C VAL A 81 1.00 -8.87 -4.23
N ARG A 82 1.97 -9.66 -3.80
CA ARG A 82 1.77 -11.03 -3.39
C ARG A 82 2.02 -11.10 -1.90
N ALA A 83 1.05 -11.63 -1.16
CA ALA A 83 1.12 -11.63 0.29
C ALA A 83 0.67 -12.98 0.86
N TRP A 84 1.16 -13.30 2.05
CA TRP A 84 0.84 -14.52 2.77
C TRP A 84 0.35 -14.16 4.16
N ARG A 85 -0.78 -14.76 4.54
CA ARG A 85 -1.29 -14.64 5.90
C ARG A 85 -0.52 -15.56 6.82
N HIS A 86 -0.68 -15.35 8.12
CA HIS A 86 0.00 -16.19 9.12
C HIS A 86 -0.45 -17.64 9.08
N ASP A 87 -1.64 -17.94 8.54
CA ASP A 87 -2.13 -19.30 8.38
C ASP A 87 -1.63 -19.95 7.07
N GLY A 88 -0.80 -19.25 6.31
CA GLY A 88 -0.24 -19.74 5.04
C GLY A 88 -1.09 -19.44 3.82
N ALA A 89 -2.29 -18.89 3.99
CA ALA A 89 -3.12 -18.51 2.84
C ALA A 89 -2.46 -17.39 2.05
N ARG A 90 -2.49 -17.50 0.73
CA ARG A 90 -1.88 -16.52 -0.18
C ARG A 90 -2.94 -15.67 -0.84
N LEU A 91 -2.62 -14.40 -1.00
CA LEU A 91 -3.44 -13.48 -1.78
C LEU A 91 -2.56 -12.74 -2.78
N GLU A 92 -3.16 -12.29 -3.86
CA GLU A 92 -2.45 -11.51 -4.88
C GLU A 92 -3.37 -10.42 -5.39
N CYS A 93 -2.84 -9.20 -5.47
CA CYS A 93 -3.55 -8.03 -5.97
C CYS A 93 -2.77 -7.40 -7.11
N LYS A 94 -3.49 -6.75 -8.02
CA LYS A 94 -2.90 -5.87 -9.01
C LYS A 94 -3.30 -4.45 -8.68
N VAL A 95 -2.33 -3.55 -8.65
CA VAL A 95 -2.54 -2.17 -8.24
C VAL A 95 -2.12 -1.24 -9.37
N SER A 96 -2.99 -0.27 -9.68
CA SER A 96 -2.68 0.86 -10.55
C SER A 96 -2.75 2.10 -9.68
N ALA A 97 -1.67 2.84 -9.56
CA ALA A 97 -1.62 3.95 -8.62
C ALA A 97 -0.83 5.13 -9.16
N LEU A 98 -1.35 6.31 -8.89
CA LEU A 98 -0.68 7.57 -9.19
C LEU A 98 -0.17 8.17 -7.88
N PHE A 99 1.14 8.37 -7.81
CA PHE A 99 1.83 8.91 -6.65
C PHE A 99 2.32 10.32 -6.93
N THR A 100 2.13 11.22 -5.99
CA THR A 100 2.65 12.58 -6.08
C THR A 100 3.61 12.83 -4.94
N PHE A 101 4.79 13.35 -5.27
CA PHE A 101 5.82 13.68 -4.29
C PHE A 101 5.85 15.17 -4.01
N GLN A 102 6.19 15.52 -2.79
CA GLN A 102 6.57 16.87 -2.40
C GLN A 102 7.97 16.78 -1.80
N GLY A 103 8.97 17.22 -2.58
CA GLY A 103 10.36 16.92 -2.22
C GLY A 103 10.60 15.42 -2.29
N GLU A 104 11.11 14.84 -1.21
CA GLU A 104 11.42 13.42 -1.17
C GLU A 104 10.31 12.58 -0.55
N ARG A 105 9.19 13.19 -0.15
CA ARG A 105 8.12 12.50 0.55
C ARG A 105 6.85 12.45 -0.29
N LEU A 106 6.11 11.38 -0.13
CA LEU A 106 4.81 11.24 -0.77
C LEU A 106 3.80 12.18 -0.13
N SER A 107 3.12 12.96 -0.95
CA SER A 107 2.05 13.87 -0.50
C SER A 107 0.68 13.30 -0.80
N HIS A 108 0.57 12.49 -1.84
CA HIS A 108 -0.74 12.01 -2.29
C HIS A 108 -0.58 10.71 -3.08
N THR A 109 -1.52 9.81 -2.89
CA THR A 109 -1.64 8.59 -3.70
C THR A 109 -3.09 8.39 -4.09
N ASP A 110 -3.31 8.01 -5.35
CA ASP A 110 -4.64 7.65 -5.85
C ASP A 110 -4.50 6.28 -6.49
N GLU A 111 -5.16 5.27 -5.91
CA GLU A 111 -4.97 3.90 -6.36
C GLU A 111 -6.26 3.13 -6.58
N LEU A 112 -6.19 2.21 -7.52
CA LEU A 112 -7.19 1.17 -7.75
C LEU A 112 -6.54 -0.17 -7.50
N THR A 113 -7.21 -1.03 -6.75
CA THR A 113 -6.72 -2.35 -6.40
C THR A 113 -7.70 -3.41 -6.91
N CYS A 114 -7.16 -4.42 -7.57
CA CYS A 114 -7.93 -5.54 -8.06
C CYS A 114 -7.41 -6.82 -7.41
N LEU A 115 -8.29 -7.54 -6.72
CA LEU A 115 -7.93 -8.84 -6.15
C LEU A 115 -7.88 -9.88 -7.27
N LEU A 116 -6.72 -10.53 -7.43
CA LEU A 116 -6.52 -11.57 -8.44
C LEU A 116 -6.67 -12.97 -7.85
N ALA A 117 -6.29 -13.15 -6.59
CA ALA A 117 -6.39 -14.43 -5.87
C ALA A 117 -6.50 -14.16 -4.39
N GLY A 118 -7.33 -14.93 -3.70
CA GLY A 118 -7.57 -14.79 -2.26
C GLY A 118 -9.05 -14.86 -1.94
N GLU A 119 -9.38 -14.61 -0.69
CA GLU A 119 -10.75 -14.59 -0.22
C GLU A 119 -11.43 -13.28 -0.60
N PRO A 120 -12.76 -13.27 -0.80
CA PRO A 120 -13.47 -12.01 -1.10
C PRO A 120 -13.24 -10.91 -0.07
N THR A 121 -12.98 -11.27 1.18
CA THR A 121 -12.69 -10.29 2.22
C THR A 121 -11.37 -9.56 2.01
N ASP A 122 -10.51 -10.04 1.11
CA ASP A 122 -9.24 -9.39 0.80
C ASP A 122 -9.37 -8.24 -0.19
N ARG A 123 -10.57 -8.00 -0.75
CA ARG A 123 -10.78 -6.93 -1.73
C ARG A 123 -10.43 -5.55 -1.22
N ASP A 124 -10.66 -5.31 0.06
CA ASP A 124 -10.43 -4.02 0.67
C ASP A 124 -9.04 -3.90 1.28
N LEU A 125 -8.09 -4.70 0.80
CA LEU A 125 -6.73 -4.72 1.34
C LEU A 125 -6.13 -3.33 1.41
N GLY A 126 -6.34 -2.51 0.36
CA GLY A 126 -5.79 -1.17 0.31
C GLY A 126 -6.45 -0.17 1.26
N SER A 127 -7.69 -0.42 1.69
CA SER A 127 -8.44 0.49 2.55
C SER A 127 -8.74 -0.07 3.94
N ARG A 128 -8.18 -1.24 4.25
CA ARG A 128 -8.44 -1.90 5.52
C ARG A 128 -7.83 -1.10 6.67
N LEU A 129 -8.66 -0.76 7.65
CA LEU A 129 -8.23 0.03 8.81
C LEU A 129 -7.94 -0.81 10.04
N THR A 130 -8.39 -2.07 10.07
CA THR A 130 -8.17 -2.97 11.19
C THR A 130 -7.69 -4.31 10.67
N ALA A 131 -7.00 -5.07 11.53
CA ALA A 131 -6.62 -6.42 11.18
C ALA A 131 -7.87 -7.24 10.91
N PRO A 132 -7.85 -8.13 9.91
CA PRO A 132 -9.00 -8.97 9.63
C PRO A 132 -9.23 -9.92 10.80
N SER A 133 -10.36 -9.78 11.47
CA SER A 133 -10.70 -10.64 12.57
C SER A 133 -11.77 -11.63 12.13
N VAL A 134 -12.92 -11.15 11.78
CA VAL A 134 -14.03 -11.98 11.37
C VAL A 134 -14.42 -11.56 9.97
N PRO A 135 -14.62 -12.53 9.07
CA PRO A 135 -15.11 -12.17 7.75
C PRO A 135 -16.43 -11.44 7.90
N ALA A 136 -16.57 -10.39 7.15
CA ALA A 136 -17.86 -9.76 7.05
C ALA A 136 -18.85 -10.82 6.58
N SER A 137 -20.07 -10.69 7.03
CA SER A 137 -21.09 -11.57 6.53
C SER A 137 -21.07 -11.45 5.03
N SER A 138 -21.03 -12.57 4.45
CA SER A 138 -20.97 -12.57 3.03
C SER A 138 -22.19 -11.98 2.44
N ASP A 139 -22.05 -11.14 1.74
CA ASP A 139 -23.13 -10.67 0.93
C ASP A 139 -22.68 -10.33 -0.42
#